data_f06a32072c936fb26770d3878262885a
#
_entry.id   f06a32072c936fb26770d3878262885a
#
_cell.length_a   1.000
_cell.length_b   1.000
_cell.length_c   1.000
_cell.angle_alpha   90.00
_cell.angle_beta   90.00
_cell.angle_gamma   90.00
#
_symmetry.space_group_name_H-M   'P 1'
#
loop_
_entity.id
_entity.type
_entity.pdbx_description
1 polymer ?
#
loop_
_entity_poly.entity_id
_entity_poly.type
_entity_poly.pdbx_seq_one_letter_code
_entity_poly.pdbx_strand_id
1 'polypeptide(L)' 'MGELQRGELRWEVLLETVKDPDAGVIRGRVHFASGSTHRLSGWIFLEWGEKDVEKRFSEFSAQELWTLLDSLDK' A
#
# COMPACT_ATOMS: atom_id res chain seq x y z
N MET A 1 -3.72 9.09 1.74
CA MET A 1 -4.71 8.29 1.06
C MET A 1 -5.70 7.65 2.01
N GLY A 2 -5.28 7.09 3.09
CA GLY A 2 -6.22 6.54 4.05
C GLY A 2 -5.58 6.34 5.40
N GLU A 3 -6.40 5.97 6.36
CA GLU A 3 -5.94 5.69 7.70
C GLU A 3 -6.51 4.37 8.18
N LEU A 4 -5.71 3.65 8.96
CA LEU A 4 -6.15 2.47 9.68
C LEU A 4 -6.10 2.79 11.16
N GLN A 5 -7.16 2.47 11.89
CA GLN A 5 -7.20 2.73 13.32
C GLN A 5 -7.73 1.50 14.06
N ARG A 6 -7.02 1.09 15.10
CA ARG A 6 -7.42 -0.02 15.97
C ARG A 6 -7.08 0.39 17.40
N GLY A 7 -8.10 0.70 18.19
CA GLY A 7 -7.88 1.23 19.52
C GLY A 7 -7.14 2.55 19.44
N GLU A 8 -5.97 2.62 20.08
CA GLU A 8 -5.13 3.82 20.06
C GLU A 8 -4.10 3.80 18.93
N LEU A 9 -3.97 2.68 18.21
CA LEU A 9 -3.06 2.56 17.09
C LEU A 9 -3.66 3.20 15.85
N ARG A 10 -2.89 4.08 15.24
CA ARG A 10 -3.29 4.75 14.01
C ARG A 10 -2.15 4.65 13.01
N TRP A 11 -2.48 4.15 11.81
CA TRP A 11 -1.54 4.03 10.72
C TRP A 11 -2.02 4.87 9.54
N GLU A 12 -1.12 5.66 8.99
CA GLU A 12 -1.38 6.35 7.74
C GLU A 12 -1.00 5.41 6.60
N VAL A 13 -1.88 5.29 5.62
CA VAL A 13 -1.69 4.36 4.49
C VAL A 13 -1.48 5.18 3.22
N LEU A 14 -0.37 4.93 2.55
CA LEU A 14 0.03 5.63 1.34
C LEU A 14 0.33 4.63 0.23
N LEU A 15 -0.01 5.01 -0.99
CA LEU A 15 0.30 4.22 -2.17
C LEU A 15 1.51 4.84 -2.86
N GLU A 16 2.53 4.01 -3.12
CA GLU A 16 3.68 4.43 -3.89
C GLU A 16 3.66 3.75 -5.24
N THR A 17 3.86 4.51 -6.31
CA THR A 17 3.94 3.96 -7.66
C THR A 17 5.27 4.31 -8.29
N VAL A 18 5.76 3.39 -9.12
CA VAL A 18 7.00 3.56 -9.86
C VAL A 18 6.78 3.02 -11.27
N LYS A 19 7.26 3.76 -12.27
CA LYS A 19 7.18 3.32 -13.63
C LYS A 19 8.42 2.50 -13.97
N ASP A 20 8.20 1.30 -14.53
CA ASP A 20 9.28 0.47 -15.03
C ASP A 20 9.44 0.78 -16.53
N PRO A 21 10.49 1.52 -16.93
CA PRO A 21 10.63 1.93 -18.33
C PRO A 21 10.93 0.76 -19.27
N ASP A 22 11.54 -0.31 -18.76
CA ASP A 22 11.89 -1.46 -19.60
C ASP A 22 10.68 -2.32 -19.90
N ALA A 23 9.79 -2.51 -18.93
CA ALA A 23 8.60 -3.33 -19.09
C ALA A 23 7.36 -2.54 -19.51
N GLY A 24 7.39 -1.21 -19.38
CA GLY A 24 6.26 -0.36 -19.72
C GLY A 24 5.10 -0.47 -18.73
N VAL A 25 5.34 -0.98 -17.55
CA VAL A 25 4.30 -1.17 -16.54
C VAL A 25 4.54 -0.25 -15.34
N ILE A 26 3.47 -0.06 -14.56
CA ILE A 26 3.52 0.69 -13.31
C ILE A 26 3.49 -0.32 -12.15
N ARG A 27 4.46 -0.23 -11.27
CA ARG A 27 4.50 -1.04 -10.06
C ARG A 27 4.00 -0.21 -8.89
N GLY A 28 3.32 -0.84 -7.96
CA GLY A 28 2.80 -0.16 -6.78
C GLY A 28 3.02 -0.95 -5.52
N ARG A 29 3.24 -0.23 -4.43
CA ARG A 29 3.33 -0.83 -3.11
C ARG A 29 2.68 0.08 -2.09
N VAL A 30 2.39 -0.48 -0.91
CA VAL A 30 1.71 0.22 0.16
C VAL A 30 2.72 0.61 1.24
N HIS A 31 2.65 1.85 1.67
CA HIS A 31 3.41 2.37 2.80
C HIS A 31 2.48 2.51 4.00
N PHE A 32 2.93 2.04 5.15
CA PHE A 32 2.22 2.23 6.42
C PHE A 32 3.12 3.05 7.34
N ALA A 33 2.61 4.14 7.89
CA ALA A 33 3.38 5.00 8.77
C ALA A 33 2.61 5.29 10.04
N SER A 34 3.28 5.17 11.19
CA SER A 34 2.71 5.49 12.50
C SER A 34 3.81 6.08 13.36
N GLY A 35 3.74 7.40 13.60
CA GLY A 35 4.81 8.09 14.31
C GLY A 35 6.13 7.93 13.58
N SER A 36 7.13 7.38 14.26
CA SER A 36 8.44 7.12 13.66
C SER A 36 8.56 5.72 13.05
N THR A 37 7.50 4.92 13.16
CA THR A 37 7.50 3.56 12.63
C THR A 37 7.01 3.57 11.18
N HIS A 38 7.69 2.83 10.33
CA HIS A 38 7.38 2.78 8.91
C HIS A 38 7.46 1.34 8.42
N ARG A 39 6.47 0.93 7.65
CA ARG A 39 6.42 -0.42 7.05
C ARG A 39 6.13 -0.29 5.57
N LEU A 40 6.79 -1.11 4.77
CA LEU A 40 6.61 -1.12 3.32
C LEU A 40 6.23 -2.51 2.87
N SER A 41 5.21 -2.61 2.04
CA SER A 41 4.87 -3.88 1.40
C SER A 41 5.84 -4.14 0.25
N GLY A 42 5.81 -5.37 -0.28
CA GLY A 42 6.45 -5.64 -1.56
C GLY A 42 5.69 -4.92 -2.69
N TRP A 43 6.20 -5.04 -3.91
CA TRP A 43 5.55 -4.46 -5.09
C TRP A 43 4.39 -5.37 -5.51
N ILE A 44 3.25 -5.21 -4.83
CA ILE A 44 2.10 -6.11 -4.98
C ILE A 44 1.17 -5.72 -6.12
N PHE A 45 1.33 -4.52 -6.67
CA PHE A 45 0.53 -4.08 -7.80
C PHE A 45 1.40 -4.03 -9.04
N LEU A 46 0.84 -4.47 -10.17
CA LEU A 46 1.51 -4.45 -11.46
C LEU A 46 0.44 -4.20 -12.52
N GLU A 47 0.39 -2.99 -13.04
CA GLU A 47 -0.64 -2.58 -13.99
C GLU A 47 -0.03 -1.75 -15.10
N TRP A 48 -0.82 -1.51 -16.15
CA TRP A 48 -0.36 -0.73 -17.29
C TRP A 48 -0.43 0.78 -17.07
N GLY A 49 -1.18 1.25 -16.06
CA GLY A 49 -1.33 2.68 -15.79
C GLY A 49 -1.51 2.95 -14.31
N GLU A 50 -1.20 4.18 -13.90
CA GLU A 50 -1.33 4.59 -12.50
C GLU A 50 -2.77 4.50 -12.01
N LYS A 51 -3.73 4.84 -12.86
CA LYS A 51 -5.15 4.76 -12.48
C LYS A 51 -5.57 3.34 -12.17
N ASP A 52 -5.00 2.37 -12.87
CA ASP A 52 -5.29 0.97 -12.62
C ASP A 52 -4.72 0.52 -11.29
N VAL A 53 -3.51 1.00 -10.93
CA VAL A 53 -2.93 0.72 -9.63
C VAL A 53 -3.79 1.34 -8.52
N GLU A 54 -4.20 2.59 -8.70
CA GLU A 54 -5.06 3.28 -7.73
C GLU A 54 -6.38 2.55 -7.54
N LYS A 55 -6.95 2.05 -8.64
CA LYS A 55 -8.20 1.29 -8.59
C LYS A 55 -8.03 0.01 -7.79
N ARG A 56 -6.93 -0.73 -8.04
CA ARG A 56 -6.64 -1.95 -7.30
C ARG A 56 -6.46 -1.66 -5.82
N PHE A 57 -5.74 -0.60 -5.51
CA PHE A 57 -5.53 -0.20 -4.13
C PHE A 57 -6.85 0.16 -3.45
N SER A 58 -7.74 0.87 -4.15
CA SER A 58 -9.03 1.28 -3.59
C SER A 58 -9.97 0.10 -3.32
N GLU A 59 -9.71 -1.05 -3.93
CA GLU A 59 -10.51 -2.26 -3.70
C GLU A 59 -10.14 -2.97 -2.39
N PHE A 60 -9.04 -2.59 -1.77
CA PHE A 60 -8.64 -3.16 -0.49
C PHE A 60 -9.56 -2.65 0.62
N SER A 61 -10.11 -3.57 1.40
CA SER A 61 -10.86 -3.21 2.59
C SER A 61 -9.89 -2.87 3.73
N ALA A 62 -10.40 -2.22 4.77
CA ALA A 62 -9.59 -1.93 5.96
C ALA A 62 -9.03 -3.22 6.57
N GLN A 63 -9.84 -4.28 6.59
CA GLN A 63 -9.41 -5.56 7.13
C GLN A 63 -8.26 -6.15 6.31
N GLU A 64 -8.34 -6.05 4.99
CA GLU A 64 -7.28 -6.54 4.12
C GLU A 64 -5.99 -5.77 4.32
N LEU A 65 -6.08 -4.44 4.50
CA LEU A 65 -4.91 -3.61 4.79
C LEU A 65 -4.30 -3.98 6.13
N TRP A 66 -5.11 -4.25 7.16
CA TRP A 66 -4.61 -4.72 8.44
C TRP A 66 -3.89 -6.06 8.31
N THR A 67 -4.45 -6.98 7.52
CA THR A 67 -3.83 -8.28 7.28
C THR A 67 -2.47 -8.11 6.60
N LEU A 68 -2.39 -7.24 5.62
CA LEU A 68 -1.14 -6.94 4.94
C LEU A 68 -0.11 -6.36 5.92
N LEU A 69 -0.52 -5.38 6.72
CA LEU A 69 0.35 -4.75 7.70
C LEU A 69 0.86 -5.76 8.72
N ASP A 70 -0.01 -6.61 9.23
CA ASP A 70 0.37 -7.64 10.19
C ASP A 70 1.41 -8.60 9.62
N SER A 71 1.33 -8.89 8.34
CA SER A 71 2.30 -9.77 7.68
C SER A 71 3.68 -9.13 7.58
N LEU A 72 3.77 -7.82 7.62
CA LEU A 72 5.04 -7.10 7.52
C LEU A 72 5.78 -6.98 8.86
N ASP A 73 5.12 -7.32 9.95
CA ASP A 73 5.70 -7.23 11.29
C ASP A 73 6.40 -8.51 11.72
N LYS A 74 6.58 -9.45 10.85
CA LYS A 74 7.23 -10.73 11.16
C LYS A 74 8.71 -10.73 10.84
#